data_c78bb6c900c7f8179854e2a68bb1e496
#
_entry.id   c78bb6c900c7f8179854e2a68bb1e496
#
_cell.length_a   1.000
_cell.length_b   1.000
_cell.length_c   1.000
_cell.angle_alpha   90.00
_cell.angle_beta   90.00
_cell.angle_gamma   90.00
#
_symmetry.space_group_name_H-M   'P 1'
#
loop_
_entity.id
_entity.type
_entity.pdbx_description
1 polymer ?
#
loop_
_entity_poly.entity_id
_entity_poly.type
_entity_poly.pdbx_seq_one_letter_code
_entity_poly.pdbx_strand_id
1 'polypeptide(L)'
;VADWVETETATFWKAPGIDPAAINTTVYYLPAALIFEKAGSLVNSGRWIQWRHQAVDPWDEAKPDYEIIDILWKAIVDVYRKEGGVAPEPILNTKWDYYVDGKIDPRPVAWALNGYNVAGTDFEKGQVDLLTTFGNLKADGTTACGMWIYTGFYSNKEAPLDVDAQPM
;
A
#
# COMPACT_ATOMS: atom_id res chain seq x y z
N VAL A 1 -0.13 9.79 -9.97
CA VAL A 1 -0.36 8.40 -10.37
C VAL A 1 -1.56 8.38 -11.29
N ALA A 2 -1.44 7.81 -12.45
CA ALA A 2 -2.49 7.77 -13.46
C ALA A 2 -2.47 6.43 -14.19
N ASP A 3 -3.64 6.10 -14.74
CA ASP A 3 -3.91 4.91 -15.52
C ASP A 3 -3.36 5.03 -16.97
N TRP A 4 -3.81 4.22 -17.88
CA TRP A 4 -3.35 4.11 -19.27
C TRP A 4 -3.47 5.40 -20.10
N VAL A 5 -4.30 6.33 -19.69
CA VAL A 5 -4.56 7.55 -20.43
C VAL A 5 -3.85 8.73 -19.76
N GLU A 6 -3.09 9.48 -20.54
CA GLU A 6 -2.57 10.77 -20.10
C GLU A 6 -3.73 11.68 -19.70
N THR A 7 -3.72 12.15 -18.47
CA THR A 7 -4.72 13.08 -17.95
C THR A 7 -4.43 14.51 -18.46
N GLU A 8 -5.43 15.36 -18.42
CA GLU A 8 -5.26 16.79 -18.72
C GLU A 8 -4.18 17.45 -17.84
N THR A 9 -4.03 17.00 -16.59
CA THR A 9 -2.97 17.46 -15.69
C THR A 9 -1.57 17.13 -16.23
N ALA A 10 -1.40 16.00 -16.90
CA ALA A 10 -0.12 15.62 -17.51
C ALA A 10 0.12 16.34 -18.84
N THR A 11 -0.90 16.84 -19.49
CA THR A 11 -0.82 17.45 -20.82
C THR A 11 -1.25 18.92 -20.88
N PHE A 12 -1.40 19.60 -19.73
CA PHE A 12 -1.87 20.99 -19.63
C PHE A 12 -1.08 21.97 -20.49
N TRP A 13 0.20 21.71 -20.71
CA TRP A 13 1.10 22.51 -21.54
C TRP A 13 0.73 22.48 -23.04
N LYS A 14 -0.10 21.51 -23.47
CA LYS A 14 -0.61 21.40 -24.84
C LYS A 14 -1.90 22.22 -25.07
N ALA A 15 -2.46 22.83 -24.01
CA ALA A 15 -3.73 23.57 -24.13
C ALA A 15 -3.58 24.82 -25.02
N PRO A 16 -4.63 25.19 -25.78
CA PRO A 16 -4.61 26.37 -26.63
C PRO A 16 -4.27 27.64 -25.84
N GLY A 17 -3.35 28.45 -26.34
CA GLY A 17 -2.95 29.73 -25.74
C GLY A 17 -1.91 29.60 -24.62
N ILE A 18 -1.43 28.40 -24.33
CA ILE A 18 -0.32 28.18 -23.39
C ILE A 18 1.01 28.27 -24.14
N ASP A 19 1.93 29.07 -23.59
CA ASP A 19 3.33 29.07 -24.02
C ASP A 19 4.13 28.09 -23.13
N PRO A 20 4.57 26.94 -23.64
CA PRO A 20 5.33 25.97 -22.86
C PRO A 20 6.63 26.53 -22.26
N ALA A 21 7.24 27.50 -22.92
CA ALA A 21 8.49 28.15 -22.44
C ALA A 21 8.28 29.00 -21.18
N ALA A 22 7.04 29.44 -20.93
CA ALA A 22 6.69 30.23 -19.73
C ALA A 22 6.29 29.33 -18.53
N ILE A 23 6.27 28.01 -18.69
CA ILE A 23 5.84 27.08 -17.64
C ILE A 23 7.04 26.69 -16.78
N ASN A 24 6.92 26.93 -15.46
CA ASN A 24 7.89 26.51 -14.45
C ASN A 24 7.41 25.32 -13.61
N THR A 25 6.29 24.71 -13.98
CA THR A 25 5.73 23.54 -13.27
C THR A 25 6.25 22.24 -13.88
N THR A 26 6.82 21.38 -13.05
CA THR A 26 7.17 20.00 -13.43
C THR A 26 6.06 19.05 -13.03
N VAL A 27 5.60 18.24 -13.97
CA VAL A 27 4.62 17.17 -13.70
C VAL A 27 5.32 15.83 -13.81
N TYR A 28 5.27 15.06 -12.73
CA TYR A 28 5.73 13.67 -12.70
C TYR A 28 4.53 12.75 -12.97
N TYR A 29 4.57 12.03 -14.07
CA TYR A 29 3.56 11.06 -14.44
C TYR A 29 4.03 9.67 -14.00
N LEU A 30 3.25 9.02 -13.12
CA LEU A 30 3.54 7.69 -12.62
C LEU A 30 2.45 6.74 -13.11
N PRO A 31 2.75 5.85 -14.07
CA PRO A 31 1.77 4.92 -14.62
C PRO A 31 1.39 3.86 -13.57
N ALA A 32 0.10 3.67 -13.35
CA ALA A 32 -0.44 2.70 -12.41
C ALA A 32 -1.09 1.53 -13.13
N ALA A 33 -0.89 0.34 -12.57
CA ALA A 33 -1.54 -0.88 -13.02
C ALA A 33 -3.05 -0.82 -12.84
N LEU A 34 -3.79 -1.35 -13.79
CA LEU A 34 -5.23 -1.51 -13.72
C LEU A 34 -5.63 -2.55 -12.67
N ILE A 35 -6.91 -2.59 -12.35
CA ILE A 35 -7.44 -3.42 -11.27
C ILE A 35 -7.24 -4.93 -11.49
N PHE A 36 -7.18 -5.37 -12.73
CA PHE A 36 -6.92 -6.77 -13.09
C PHE A 36 -5.43 -7.08 -13.35
N GLU A 37 -4.58 -6.05 -13.31
CA GLU A 37 -3.13 -6.16 -13.47
C GLU A 37 -2.40 -6.24 -12.11
N LYS A 38 -3.13 -6.26 -11.00
CA LYS A 38 -2.58 -6.31 -9.64
C LYS A 38 -3.44 -7.14 -8.71
N ALA A 39 -2.82 -7.77 -7.73
CA ALA A 39 -3.50 -8.41 -6.62
C ALA A 39 -3.77 -7.40 -5.49
N GLY A 40 -4.72 -7.71 -4.62
CA GLY A 40 -4.99 -6.93 -3.43
C GLY A 40 -6.45 -6.90 -3.03
N SER A 41 -6.74 -6.23 -1.92
CA SER A 41 -8.10 -6.08 -1.43
C SER A 41 -8.68 -4.72 -1.80
N LEU A 42 -9.99 -4.72 -2.03
CA LEU A 42 -10.81 -3.53 -2.16
C LEU A 42 -11.79 -3.48 -1.01
N VAL A 43 -11.82 -2.37 -0.29
CA VAL A 43 -12.69 -2.17 0.87
C VAL A 43 -13.53 -0.92 0.65
N ASN A 44 -14.79 -0.96 1.08
CA ASN A 44 -15.67 0.20 1.10
C ASN A 44 -16.18 0.51 2.51
N SER A 45 -16.85 1.67 2.67
CA SER A 45 -17.41 2.11 3.96
C SER A 45 -18.51 1.21 4.51
N GLY A 46 -19.12 0.36 3.69
CA GLY A 46 -20.04 -0.68 4.13
C GLY A 46 -19.37 -1.89 4.79
N ARG A 47 -18.05 -1.84 4.97
CA ARG A 47 -17.24 -2.93 5.53
C ARG A 47 -17.29 -4.20 4.69
N TRP A 48 -17.36 -4.05 3.38
CA TRP A 48 -17.21 -5.14 2.45
C TRP A 48 -15.76 -5.21 1.98
N ILE A 49 -15.17 -6.41 2.00
CA ILE A 49 -13.84 -6.70 1.46
C ILE A 49 -13.98 -7.63 0.27
N GLN A 50 -13.30 -7.30 -0.80
CA GLN A 50 -13.12 -8.17 -1.95
C GLN A 50 -11.62 -8.34 -2.16
N TRP A 51 -11.15 -9.59 -2.17
CA TRP A 51 -9.81 -9.90 -2.63
C TRP A 51 -9.83 -10.11 -4.15
N ARG A 52 -8.83 -9.62 -4.83
CA ARG A 52 -8.65 -9.79 -6.27
C ARG A 52 -7.28 -10.37 -6.55
N HIS A 53 -7.25 -11.36 -7.41
CA HIS A 53 -6.03 -11.91 -7.94
C HIS A 53 -5.63 -11.15 -9.21
N GLN A 54 -4.31 -11.05 -9.42
CA GLN A 54 -3.78 -10.53 -10.67
C GLN A 54 -4.12 -11.50 -11.80
N ALA A 55 -4.73 -11.00 -12.86
CA ALA A 55 -5.12 -11.80 -14.01
C ALA A 55 -4.11 -11.70 -15.17
N VAL A 56 -3.45 -10.55 -15.31
CA VAL A 56 -2.44 -10.28 -16.34
C VAL A 56 -1.34 -9.40 -15.75
N ASP A 57 -0.18 -9.40 -16.36
CA ASP A 57 0.90 -8.51 -15.95
C ASP A 57 0.58 -7.04 -16.29
N PRO A 58 1.07 -6.08 -15.49
CA PRO A 58 0.94 -4.67 -15.80
C PRO A 58 1.55 -4.33 -17.16
N TRP A 59 0.89 -3.41 -17.85
CA TRP A 59 1.35 -2.98 -19.16
C TRP A 59 2.59 -2.07 -19.05
N ASP A 60 3.63 -2.38 -19.82
CA ASP A 60 4.84 -1.59 -19.99
C ASP A 60 5.49 -1.21 -18.62
N GLU A 61 5.64 0.08 -18.32
CA GLU A 61 6.22 0.58 -17.08
C GLU A 61 5.21 0.70 -15.91
N ALA A 62 3.93 0.36 -16.16
CA ALA A 62 2.90 0.46 -15.12
C ALA A 62 3.21 -0.45 -13.93
N LYS A 63 2.94 0.06 -12.74
CA LYS A 63 3.16 -0.66 -11.48
C LYS A 63 1.93 -0.62 -10.60
N PRO A 64 1.68 -1.67 -9.79
CA PRO A 64 0.70 -1.60 -8.72
C PRO A 64 0.93 -0.38 -7.82
N ASP A 65 -0.14 0.24 -7.32
CA ASP A 65 -0.05 1.43 -6.47
C ASP A 65 0.87 1.21 -5.25
N TYR A 66 0.81 0.03 -4.65
CA TYR A 66 1.65 -0.31 -3.50
C TYR A 66 3.14 -0.42 -3.87
N GLU A 67 3.49 -0.83 -5.09
CA GLU A 67 4.88 -0.79 -5.58
C GLU A 67 5.35 0.65 -5.81
N ILE A 68 4.50 1.50 -6.37
CA ILE A 68 4.80 2.93 -6.56
C ILE A 68 5.06 3.59 -5.21
N ILE A 69 4.20 3.31 -4.22
CA ILE A 69 4.36 3.85 -2.85
C ILE A 69 5.64 3.32 -2.20
N ASP A 70 5.96 2.04 -2.37
CA ASP A 70 7.19 1.43 -1.84
C ASP A 70 8.46 2.09 -2.41
N ILE A 71 8.49 2.30 -3.72
CA ILE A 71 9.61 2.97 -4.40
C ILE A 71 9.78 4.40 -3.88
N LEU A 72 8.69 5.15 -3.77
CA LEU A 72 8.70 6.51 -3.26
C LEU A 72 9.13 6.55 -1.78
N TRP A 73 8.62 5.64 -0.96
CA TRP A 73 8.99 5.54 0.45
C TRP A 73 10.49 5.26 0.63
N LYS A 74 11.04 4.29 -0.10
CA LYS A 74 12.47 3.99 -0.08
C LYS A 74 13.32 5.19 -0.47
N ALA A 75 12.92 5.90 -1.52
CA ALA A 75 13.62 7.11 -1.95
C ALA A 75 13.59 8.21 -0.88
N ILE A 76 12.45 8.42 -0.21
CA ILE A 76 12.32 9.37 0.90
C ILE A 76 13.25 8.97 2.05
N VAL A 77 13.21 7.72 2.48
CA VAL A 77 14.09 7.21 3.57
C VAL A 77 15.56 7.39 3.21
N ASP A 78 15.95 7.16 1.97
CA ASP A 78 17.33 7.33 1.53
C ASP A 78 17.77 8.79 1.54
N VAL A 79 16.90 9.72 1.17
CA VAL A 79 17.17 11.17 1.27
C VAL A 79 17.35 11.55 2.75
N TYR A 80 16.43 11.14 3.63
CA TYR A 80 16.55 11.42 5.07
C TYR A 80 17.80 10.82 5.69
N ARG A 81 18.21 9.63 5.25
CA ARG A 81 19.45 8.99 5.72
C ARG A 81 20.70 9.75 5.30
N LYS A 82 20.71 10.31 4.08
CA LYS A 82 21.87 11.03 3.53
C LYS A 82 21.96 12.47 3.97
N GLU A 83 20.85 13.17 3.98
CA GLU A 83 20.78 14.62 4.16
C GLU A 83 20.29 15.05 5.54
N GLY A 84 19.72 14.11 6.29
CA GLY A 84 19.02 14.44 7.53
C GLY A 84 17.69 15.15 7.26
N GLY A 85 17.24 15.95 8.21
CA GLY A 85 16.01 16.72 8.09
C GLY A 85 15.50 17.13 9.46
N VAL A 86 14.40 17.85 9.48
CA VAL A 86 13.71 18.19 10.73
C VAL A 86 12.97 16.95 11.22
N ALA A 87 13.34 16.44 12.42
CA ALA A 87 12.76 15.24 13.03
C ALA A 87 12.85 13.99 12.13
N PRO A 88 14.06 13.48 11.82
CA PRO A 88 14.24 12.33 10.94
C PRO A 88 13.79 11.00 11.56
N GLU A 89 13.73 10.88 12.89
CA GLU A 89 13.48 9.63 13.60
C GLU A 89 12.15 8.95 13.22
N PRO A 90 11.02 9.65 13.07
CA PRO A 90 9.78 9.01 12.65
C PRO A 90 9.90 8.34 11.28
N ILE A 91 10.67 8.92 10.36
CA ILE A 91 10.89 8.36 9.02
C ILE A 91 11.85 7.18 9.08
N LEU A 92 13.01 7.35 9.74
CA LEU A 92 14.07 6.34 9.77
C LEU A 92 13.71 5.11 10.62
N ASN A 93 12.85 5.28 11.63
CA ASN A 93 12.41 4.20 12.53
C ASN A 93 11.09 3.56 12.13
N THR A 94 10.45 4.01 11.06
CA THR A 94 9.25 3.37 10.54
C THR A 94 9.58 1.96 10.04
N LYS A 95 8.88 0.96 10.59
CA LYS A 95 8.94 -0.40 10.08
C LYS A 95 8.14 -0.50 8.78
N TRP A 96 8.79 -1.04 7.75
CA TRP A 96 8.21 -1.20 6.42
C TRP A 96 8.51 -2.61 5.91
N ASP A 97 7.85 -3.60 6.55
CA ASP A 97 8.18 -5.03 6.42
C ASP A 97 7.08 -5.75 5.62
N TYR A 98 6.69 -5.18 4.46
CA TYR A 98 5.58 -5.67 3.64
C TYR A 98 6.06 -6.50 2.45
N TYR A 99 7.06 -7.36 2.65
CA TYR A 99 7.68 -8.12 1.57
C TYR A 99 7.41 -9.62 1.69
N VAL A 100 7.20 -10.25 0.53
CA VAL A 100 7.22 -11.71 0.36
C VAL A 100 8.17 -11.99 -0.80
N ASP A 101 9.13 -12.88 -0.60
CA ASP A 101 10.17 -13.22 -1.59
C ASP A 101 10.90 -11.99 -2.16
N GLY A 102 11.12 -10.97 -1.32
CA GLY A 102 11.83 -9.74 -1.67
C GLY A 102 11.03 -8.73 -2.49
N LYS A 103 9.75 -8.98 -2.73
CA LYS A 103 8.81 -8.05 -3.39
C LYS A 103 7.76 -7.59 -2.40
N ILE A 104 7.34 -6.33 -2.53
CA ILE A 104 6.20 -5.84 -1.74
C ILE A 104 4.94 -6.64 -2.10
N ASP A 105 4.20 -7.04 -1.08
CA ASP A 105 3.03 -7.90 -1.22
C ASP A 105 1.83 -7.29 -0.50
N PRO A 106 0.63 -7.30 -1.09
CA PRO A 106 -0.57 -6.74 -0.47
C PRO A 106 -1.06 -7.51 0.77
N ARG A 107 -0.64 -8.77 0.98
CA ARG A 107 -1.07 -9.57 2.14
C ARG A 107 -0.55 -9.02 3.47
N PRO A 108 0.75 -8.80 3.66
CA PRO A 108 1.26 -8.12 4.87
C PRO A 108 0.62 -6.75 5.09
N VAL A 109 0.34 -5.99 4.03
CA VAL A 109 -0.37 -4.71 4.14
C VAL A 109 -1.79 -4.92 4.67
N ALA A 110 -2.52 -5.93 4.18
CA ALA A 110 -3.85 -6.26 4.68
C ALA A 110 -3.83 -6.68 6.15
N TRP A 111 -2.83 -7.46 6.59
CA TRP A 111 -2.65 -7.83 7.99
C TRP A 111 -2.37 -6.60 8.88
N ALA A 112 -1.52 -5.69 8.41
CA ALA A 112 -1.24 -4.45 9.13
C ALA A 112 -2.49 -3.57 9.25
N LEU A 113 -3.31 -3.49 8.21
CA LEU A 113 -4.60 -2.78 8.25
C LEU A 113 -5.56 -3.40 9.26
N ASN A 114 -5.64 -4.74 9.29
CA ASN A 114 -6.49 -5.47 10.25
C ASN A 114 -6.09 -5.20 11.70
N GLY A 115 -4.82 -5.13 11.95
CA GLY A 115 -4.26 -5.04 13.29
C GLY A 115 -3.90 -6.40 13.90
N TYR A 116 -2.93 -6.36 14.78
CA TYR A 116 -2.23 -7.52 15.31
C TYR A 116 -1.68 -7.28 16.73
N ASN A 117 -1.38 -8.37 17.42
CA ASN A 117 -0.59 -8.35 18.65
C ASN A 117 0.89 -8.22 18.29
N VAL A 118 1.54 -7.18 18.81
CA VAL A 118 2.94 -6.85 18.45
C VAL A 118 3.90 -7.98 18.84
N ALA A 119 3.72 -8.57 20.01
CA ALA A 119 4.62 -9.62 20.53
C ALA A 119 4.55 -10.95 19.74
N GLY A 120 3.43 -11.23 19.08
CA GLY A 120 3.21 -12.47 18.33
C GLY A 120 3.38 -12.31 16.81
N THR A 121 3.86 -11.15 16.34
CA THR A 121 3.89 -10.82 14.92
C THR A 121 5.31 -10.55 14.43
N ASP A 122 5.66 -11.22 13.34
CA ASP A 122 6.88 -11.04 12.56
C ASP A 122 6.51 -11.16 11.07
N PHE A 123 6.31 -10.03 10.42
CA PHE A 123 5.90 -9.99 9.01
C PHE A 123 6.95 -10.60 8.08
N GLU A 124 8.24 -10.46 8.38
CA GLU A 124 9.32 -11.01 7.57
C GLU A 124 9.26 -12.55 7.54
N LYS A 125 8.82 -13.15 8.64
CA LYS A 125 8.65 -14.61 8.75
C LYS A 125 7.25 -15.10 8.38
N GLY A 126 6.35 -14.19 8.02
CA GLY A 126 4.95 -14.52 7.75
C GLY A 126 4.19 -14.99 9.00
N GLN A 127 4.69 -14.68 10.20
CA GLN A 127 4.04 -14.99 11.48
C GLN A 127 3.23 -13.79 11.93
N VAL A 128 1.91 -13.95 12.00
CA VAL A 128 1.03 -12.84 12.35
C VAL A 128 -0.03 -13.30 13.36
N ASP A 129 -0.08 -12.62 14.50
CA ASP A 129 -1.15 -12.80 15.50
C ASP A 129 -2.20 -11.70 15.32
N LEU A 130 -3.16 -11.96 14.42
CA LEU A 130 -4.19 -11.00 14.01
C LEU A 130 -5.25 -10.81 15.09
N LEU A 131 -5.68 -9.56 15.27
CA LEU A 131 -6.83 -9.21 16.10
C LEU A 131 -8.13 -9.62 15.41
N THR A 132 -9.05 -10.19 16.19
CA THR A 132 -10.34 -10.68 15.67
C THR A 132 -11.44 -9.62 15.67
N THR A 133 -11.26 -8.53 16.40
CA THR A 133 -12.21 -7.42 16.49
C THR A 133 -11.50 -6.15 16.95
N PHE A 134 -12.02 -5.00 16.57
CA PHE A 134 -11.51 -3.70 17.02
C PHE A 134 -11.58 -3.53 18.56
N GLY A 135 -12.49 -4.23 19.23
CA GLY A 135 -12.55 -4.25 20.70
C GLY A 135 -11.31 -4.82 21.39
N ASN A 136 -10.45 -5.51 20.64
CA ASN A 136 -9.18 -6.05 21.15
C ASN A 136 -8.01 -5.07 21.01
N LEU A 137 -8.20 -3.91 20.38
CA LEU A 137 -7.18 -2.87 20.30
C LEU A 137 -6.92 -2.26 21.69
N LYS A 138 -5.65 -2.02 21.98
CA LYS A 138 -5.19 -1.46 23.25
C LYS A 138 -4.34 -0.22 23.01
N ALA A 139 -4.44 0.75 23.91
CA ALA A 139 -3.68 1.99 23.83
C ALA A 139 -2.27 1.89 24.49
N ASP A 140 -1.91 0.71 25.01
CA ASP A 140 -0.66 0.49 25.75
C ASP A 140 0.54 0.08 24.86
N GLY A 141 0.33 0.05 23.53
CA GLY A 141 1.35 -0.35 22.54
C GLY A 141 1.52 -1.85 22.36
N THR A 142 0.74 -2.70 23.03
CA THR A 142 0.78 -4.16 22.85
C THR A 142 0.07 -4.62 21.58
N THR A 143 -0.77 -3.75 21.00
CA THR A 143 -1.42 -3.97 19.71
C THR A 143 -1.14 -2.81 18.76
N ALA A 144 -1.19 -3.09 17.46
CA ALA A 144 -1.06 -2.08 16.41
C ALA A 144 -2.07 -2.35 15.29
N CYS A 145 -2.52 -1.30 14.59
CA CYS A 145 -3.34 -1.42 13.38
C CYS A 145 -3.14 -0.21 12.48
N GLY A 146 -3.28 -0.40 11.17
CA GLY A 146 -3.27 0.69 10.22
C GLY A 146 -4.58 1.48 10.22
N MET A 147 -5.71 0.80 10.39
CA MET A 147 -7.01 1.45 10.42
C MET A 147 -8.01 0.64 11.26
N TRP A 148 -8.34 1.12 12.43
CA TRP A 148 -9.16 0.44 13.43
C TRP A 148 -10.53 -0.06 12.92
N ILE A 149 -11.17 0.66 12.01
CA ILE A 149 -12.49 0.29 11.47
C ILE A 149 -12.47 -1.03 10.69
N TYR A 150 -11.29 -1.44 10.20
CA TYR A 150 -11.10 -2.68 9.45
C TYR A 150 -10.55 -3.82 10.32
N THR A 151 -10.36 -3.60 11.62
CA THR A 151 -9.89 -4.64 12.52
C THR A 151 -10.89 -5.79 12.63
N GLY A 152 -10.40 -7.01 12.46
CA GLY A 152 -11.20 -8.22 12.46
C GLY A 152 -11.64 -8.71 11.08
N PHE A 153 -11.30 -7.99 10.00
CA PHE A 153 -11.70 -8.37 8.65
C PHE A 153 -10.88 -9.52 8.07
N TYR A 154 -9.58 -9.55 8.39
CA TYR A 154 -8.63 -10.54 7.87
C TYR A 154 -8.29 -11.63 8.89
N SER A 155 -9.01 -11.71 9.99
CA SER A 155 -8.65 -12.51 11.16
C SER A 155 -9.52 -13.73 11.41
N ASN A 156 -10.18 -14.28 10.40
CA ASN A 156 -10.93 -15.50 10.59
C ASN A 156 -9.95 -16.65 10.88
N LYS A 157 -9.90 -17.10 12.15
CA LYS A 157 -9.02 -18.18 12.58
C LYS A 157 -9.44 -19.56 12.02
N GLU A 158 -10.72 -19.71 11.65
CA GLU A 158 -11.26 -20.96 11.09
C GLU A 158 -11.09 -20.99 9.55
N ALA A 159 -11.03 -19.83 8.93
CA ALA A 159 -10.65 -19.65 7.54
C ALA A 159 -9.73 -18.41 7.50
N PRO A 160 -8.44 -18.55 7.82
CA PRO A 160 -7.51 -17.48 7.53
C PRO A 160 -7.72 -17.14 6.08
N LEU A 161 -7.73 -15.86 5.73
CA LEU A 161 -7.82 -15.44 4.33
C LEU A 161 -6.76 -16.25 3.58
N ASP A 162 -7.20 -17.40 3.12
CA ASP A 162 -6.47 -18.17 2.16
C ASP A 162 -6.56 -17.35 0.88
N VAL A 163 -5.57 -16.48 0.71
CA VAL A 163 -5.46 -15.65 -0.50
C VAL A 163 -5.32 -16.50 -1.74
N ASP A 164 -5.05 -17.79 -1.55
CA ASP A 164 -5.02 -18.83 -2.58
C ASP A 164 -6.37 -19.59 -2.67
N ALA A 165 -7.30 -19.36 -1.73
CA ALA A 165 -8.64 -19.93 -1.83
C ALA A 165 -9.36 -19.36 -3.04
N GLN A 166 -9.79 -20.24 -3.91
CA GLN A 166 -10.58 -19.91 -5.09
C GLN A 166 -11.80 -19.09 -4.68
N PRO A 167 -12.13 -18.00 -5.39
CA PRO A 167 -13.36 -17.28 -5.13
C PRO A 167 -14.54 -18.23 -5.29
N MET A 168 -15.40 -18.27 -4.28
CA MET A 168 -16.71 -18.90 -4.40
C MET A 168 -17.58 -18.12 -5.36
#